data_69596c177de1e1fddc5892107e9f8648
#
_entry.id   69596c177de1e1fddc5892107e9f8648
#
_cell.length_a   1.000
_cell.length_b   1.000
_cell.length_c   1.000
_cell.angle_alpha   90.00
_cell.angle_beta   90.00
_cell.angle_gamma   90.00
#
_symmetry.space_group_name_H-M   'P 1'
#
loop_
_entity.id
_entity.type
_entity.pdbx_description
1 polymer ?
#
loop_
_entity_poly.entity_id
_entity_poly.type
_entity_poly.pdbx_seq_one_letter_code
_entity_poly.pdbx_strand_id
1 'polypeptide(L)'
;MKRLRSSVKRLRSSADWSSNDWPSKWLKKAFTPRLRASVIIPAFDNEKILEAVLAGLAKQTYPNDLIEIIVADDGSNPPLDPRLPDHLSVVIERQGDEGFRLAAARNLGAHKAAGEVLVFLDSDMVPEREWLFEHMRLHHNCFWVLGCGFRRHVEGRSITWSDVEGADRVPDLFSGDEIREPRFILDYWADHEDGRKDSSSVWRVTSGGNLSISAEAFWAVGGFDERFCGWGGEDNDLGYRVYQRGAMVVPVRTAMAWHVGWGTYDSEAMDDSRRRSREVLATRIPDGSLPTLGGIQPIVPELWIRVLADDREYSDLKDLAVSALSAGTSAVISFEFSEPSPVMETARTVFAADSRIAVGGPDAGLDDWAYAPVALHTAETTWESAQLDGIVRRVGEGALAQMTVHHESGSRSTATLTRMVEQVRVGLLEESDALRRFGHEHVSQHSLGSRLR
;
A
#
# COMPACT_ATOMS: atom_id res chain seq x y z
N MET A 1 -20.51 3.57 -1.85
CA MET A 1 -20.63 3.04 -3.23
C MET A 1 -21.19 4.03 -4.28
N LYS A 2 -22.31 4.75 -4.08
CA LYS A 2 -22.83 5.67 -5.10
C LYS A 2 -21.91 6.87 -5.43
N ARG A 3 -21.13 7.39 -4.48
CA ARG A 3 -20.14 8.48 -4.72
C ARG A 3 -18.92 8.02 -5.52
N LEU A 4 -18.42 6.78 -5.30
CA LEU A 4 -17.34 6.17 -6.08
C LEU A 4 -17.63 6.17 -7.60
N ARG A 5 -18.86 5.74 -7.98
CA ARG A 5 -19.25 5.68 -9.41
C ARG A 5 -19.30 7.03 -10.12
N SER A 6 -19.53 8.13 -9.38
CA SER A 6 -19.58 9.49 -9.98
C SER A 6 -18.18 10.08 -10.22
N SER A 7 -17.21 9.78 -9.35
CA SER A 7 -15.82 10.23 -9.48
C SER A 7 -15.07 9.47 -10.58
N VAL A 8 -15.29 8.17 -10.68
CA VAL A 8 -14.72 7.31 -11.73
C VAL A 8 -15.13 7.76 -13.15
N LYS A 9 -16.39 8.19 -13.34
CA LYS A 9 -16.85 8.69 -14.65
C LYS A 9 -16.12 9.96 -15.11
N ARG A 10 -15.59 10.79 -14.21
CA ARG A 10 -14.89 12.04 -14.57
C ARG A 10 -13.45 11.84 -15.03
N LEU A 11 -12.80 10.74 -14.63
CA LEU A 11 -11.39 10.47 -14.92
C LEU A 11 -11.16 9.54 -16.11
N ARG A 12 -12.20 8.84 -16.59
CA ARG A 12 -12.13 7.92 -17.75
C ARG A 12 -11.72 8.56 -19.06
N SER A 13 -11.66 9.89 -19.19
CA SER A 13 -11.56 10.55 -20.48
C SER A 13 -10.15 10.87 -20.99
N SER A 14 -9.06 10.55 -20.26
CA SER A 14 -7.74 11.03 -20.66
C SER A 14 -6.53 10.10 -20.46
N ALA A 15 -6.69 8.90 -19.92
CA ALA A 15 -5.55 8.01 -19.69
C ALA A 15 -5.56 6.85 -20.69
N ASP A 16 -4.55 6.82 -21.56
CA ASP A 16 -4.23 5.63 -22.34
C ASP A 16 -3.43 4.66 -21.45
N TRP A 17 -4.14 3.72 -20.82
CA TRP A 17 -3.58 2.70 -19.94
C TRP A 17 -2.93 1.53 -20.68
N SER A 18 -3.10 1.48 -22.02
CA SER A 18 -2.59 0.40 -22.84
C SER A 18 -1.06 0.43 -23.02
N SER A 19 -0.42 1.58 -22.72
CA SER A 19 1.03 1.72 -22.76
C SER A 19 1.62 1.83 -21.36
N ASN A 20 2.74 1.16 -21.10
CA ASN A 20 3.47 1.26 -19.83
C ASN A 20 4.13 2.62 -19.59
N ASP A 21 3.87 3.65 -20.41
CA ASP A 21 4.45 4.99 -20.30
C ASP A 21 3.69 5.94 -19.38
N TRP A 22 2.62 5.46 -18.76
CA TRP A 22 1.71 6.27 -17.94
C TRP A 22 2.39 7.05 -16.80
N PRO A 23 3.39 6.52 -16.04
CA PRO A 23 3.98 7.31 -14.95
C PRO A 23 4.66 8.58 -15.45
N SER A 24 5.46 8.46 -16.53
CA SER A 24 6.17 9.60 -17.10
C SER A 24 5.23 10.62 -17.74
N LYS A 25 4.09 10.17 -18.30
CA LYS A 25 3.07 11.06 -18.87
C LYS A 25 2.35 11.85 -17.79
N TRP A 26 1.96 11.23 -16.68
CA TRP A 26 1.24 11.90 -15.60
C TRP A 26 2.10 12.89 -14.84
N LEU A 27 3.34 12.52 -14.51
CA LEU A 27 4.26 13.39 -13.82
C LEU A 27 4.69 14.62 -14.63
N LYS A 28 4.47 14.61 -15.96
CA LYS A 28 4.76 15.76 -16.85
C LYS A 28 3.51 16.51 -17.27
N LYS A 29 2.32 15.99 -17.03
CA LYS A 29 1.08 16.61 -17.50
C LYS A 29 0.78 17.86 -16.69
N ALA A 30 0.54 18.97 -17.40
CA ALA A 30 0.08 20.20 -16.79
C ALA A 30 -1.30 20.03 -16.17
N PHE A 31 -1.54 20.70 -15.06
CA PHE A 31 -2.82 20.71 -14.38
C PHE A 31 -3.09 22.10 -13.76
N THR A 32 -4.36 22.37 -13.49
CA THR A 32 -4.76 23.52 -12.70
C THR A 32 -5.08 23.04 -11.29
N PRO A 33 -4.44 23.57 -10.23
CA PRO A 33 -4.74 23.23 -8.85
C PRO A 33 -6.23 23.40 -8.51
N ARG A 34 -6.83 22.34 -7.92
CA ARG A 34 -8.25 22.35 -7.51
C ARG A 34 -8.54 21.39 -6.36
N LEU A 35 -7.67 20.39 -6.14
CA LEU A 35 -7.81 19.43 -5.05
C LEU A 35 -7.19 20.02 -3.79
N ARG A 36 -7.87 19.88 -2.67
CA ARG A 36 -7.33 20.28 -1.37
C ARG A 36 -6.37 19.23 -0.85
N ALA A 37 -5.20 19.68 -0.38
CA ALA A 37 -4.18 18.85 0.26
C ALA A 37 -4.21 19.03 1.77
N SER A 38 -4.19 17.93 2.52
CA SER A 38 -3.91 17.90 3.95
C SER A 38 -2.50 17.36 4.17
N VAL A 39 -1.57 18.23 4.58
CA VAL A 39 -0.21 17.84 4.94
C VAL A 39 -0.21 17.40 6.40
N ILE A 40 0.11 16.14 6.65
CA ILE A 40 0.09 15.51 7.97
C ILE A 40 1.53 15.30 8.43
N ILE A 41 1.87 15.87 9.60
CA ILE A 41 3.21 15.88 10.15
C ILE A 41 3.17 15.23 11.53
N PRO A 42 3.55 13.95 11.68
CA PRO A 42 3.74 13.37 13.01
C PRO A 42 4.97 14.00 13.68
N ALA A 43 4.86 14.38 14.93
CA ALA A 43 5.94 15.04 15.67
C ALA A 43 5.99 14.57 17.12
N PHE A 44 7.20 14.50 17.69
CA PHE A 44 7.45 14.18 19.09
C PHE A 44 8.74 14.86 19.56
N ASP A 45 8.67 15.73 20.58
CA ASP A 45 9.80 16.41 21.23
C ASP A 45 10.82 17.09 20.28
N ASN A 46 10.39 17.54 19.10
CA ASN A 46 11.28 18.05 18.05
C ASN A 46 10.86 19.42 17.47
N GLU A 47 10.30 20.30 18.30
CA GLU A 47 9.72 21.60 17.92
C GLU A 47 10.61 22.44 17.00
N LYS A 48 11.92 22.53 17.30
CA LYS A 48 12.84 23.39 16.51
C LYS A 48 12.96 22.98 15.05
N ILE A 49 13.08 21.69 14.78
CA ILE A 49 13.18 21.22 13.39
C ILE A 49 11.80 21.23 12.71
N LEU A 50 10.73 20.98 13.46
CA LEU A 50 9.36 21.14 12.99
C LEU A 50 9.11 22.57 12.49
N GLU A 51 9.60 23.60 13.17
CA GLU A 51 9.51 24.98 12.71
C GLU A 51 10.19 25.19 11.36
N ALA A 52 11.35 24.58 11.13
CA ALA A 52 12.02 24.64 9.81
C ALA A 52 11.21 23.92 8.71
N VAL A 53 10.54 22.82 9.03
CA VAL A 53 9.63 22.13 8.11
C VAL A 53 8.42 23.02 7.79
N LEU A 54 7.81 23.65 8.79
CA LEU A 54 6.70 24.60 8.60
C LEU A 54 7.11 25.82 7.76
N ALA A 55 8.34 26.34 7.93
CA ALA A 55 8.89 27.38 7.07
C ALA A 55 9.03 26.91 5.60
N GLY A 56 9.43 25.68 5.36
CA GLY A 56 9.47 25.08 4.03
C GLY A 56 8.07 24.94 3.41
N LEU A 57 7.08 24.57 4.22
CA LEU A 57 5.68 24.50 3.78
C LEU A 57 5.10 25.88 3.50
N ALA A 58 5.49 26.92 4.23
CA ALA A 58 5.10 28.32 3.96
C ALA A 58 5.56 28.82 2.58
N LYS A 59 6.55 28.17 1.97
CA LYS A 59 7.13 28.57 0.65
C LYS A 59 6.61 27.74 -0.52
N GLN A 60 5.62 26.87 -0.31
CA GLN A 60 5.10 26.01 -1.38
C GLN A 60 4.44 26.82 -2.49
N THR A 61 4.56 26.36 -3.74
CA THR A 61 3.95 26.99 -4.92
C THR A 61 2.51 26.54 -5.17
N TYR A 62 2.05 25.53 -4.44
CA TYR A 62 0.63 25.13 -4.47
C TYR A 62 -0.24 26.22 -3.79
N PRO A 63 -1.46 26.54 -4.28
CA PRO A 63 -2.28 27.62 -3.72
C PRO A 63 -2.58 27.44 -2.24
N ASN A 64 -2.35 28.49 -1.45
CA ASN A 64 -2.47 28.44 0.02
C ASN A 64 -3.87 28.09 0.51
N ASP A 65 -4.92 28.52 -0.20
CA ASP A 65 -6.32 28.23 0.09
C ASP A 65 -6.70 26.75 -0.15
N LEU A 66 -5.84 26.00 -0.83
CA LEU A 66 -5.96 24.57 -1.04
C LEU A 66 -5.03 23.73 -0.13
N ILE A 67 -4.33 24.36 0.82
CA ILE A 67 -3.44 23.68 1.77
C ILE A 67 -4.01 23.78 3.18
N GLU A 68 -4.04 22.65 3.89
CA GLU A 68 -4.11 22.62 5.34
C GLU A 68 -2.97 21.78 5.90
N ILE A 69 -2.49 22.12 7.07
CA ILE A 69 -1.40 21.40 7.76
C ILE A 69 -1.97 20.88 9.07
N ILE A 70 -1.73 19.61 9.35
CA ILE A 70 -2.07 18.95 10.60
C ILE A 70 -0.79 18.42 11.23
N VAL A 71 -0.35 19.04 12.32
CA VAL A 71 0.71 18.52 13.17
C VAL A 71 0.09 17.54 14.15
N ALA A 72 0.51 16.28 14.09
CA ALA A 72 0.05 15.23 14.98
C ALA A 72 1.11 15.00 16.07
N ASP A 73 0.91 15.61 17.24
CA ASP A 73 1.80 15.50 18.41
C ASP A 73 1.58 14.17 19.12
N ASP A 74 2.60 13.29 19.07
CA ASP A 74 2.62 11.93 19.67
C ASP A 74 2.90 11.94 21.17
N GLY A 75 2.49 13.01 21.86
CA GLY A 75 2.56 13.11 23.31
C GLY A 75 3.77 13.86 23.86
N SER A 76 4.32 14.81 23.12
CA SER A 76 5.47 15.64 23.53
C SER A 76 5.32 16.27 24.91
N ASN A 77 6.42 16.40 25.66
CA ASN A 77 6.41 17.02 26.98
C ASN A 77 7.55 18.06 27.15
N PRO A 78 7.23 19.37 27.15
CA PRO A 78 5.88 20.00 27.09
C PRO A 78 5.18 19.78 25.75
N PRO A 79 3.84 20.00 25.66
CA PRO A 79 3.14 20.00 24.37
C PRO A 79 3.79 20.95 23.37
N LEU A 80 3.80 20.56 22.09
CA LEU A 80 4.38 21.37 21.02
C LEU A 80 3.65 22.72 20.88
N ASP A 81 4.41 23.81 20.78
CA ASP A 81 3.95 25.17 20.53
C ASP A 81 4.87 25.88 19.50
N PRO A 82 5.02 25.32 18.28
CA PRO A 82 5.95 25.84 17.28
C PRO A 82 5.46 27.14 16.67
N ARG A 83 6.39 27.92 16.11
CA ARG A 83 6.06 29.05 15.24
C ARG A 83 5.25 28.54 14.04
N LEU A 84 4.09 29.17 13.79
CA LEU A 84 3.20 28.81 12.69
C LEU A 84 3.29 29.82 11.54
N PRO A 85 3.08 29.40 10.27
CA PRO A 85 2.97 30.32 9.12
C PRO A 85 1.63 31.06 9.12
N ASP A 86 1.64 32.38 9.06
CA ASP A 86 0.44 33.24 9.19
C ASP A 86 -0.59 33.05 8.06
N HIS A 87 -0.16 32.57 6.90
CA HIS A 87 -0.99 32.48 5.68
C HIS A 87 -1.49 31.08 5.35
N LEU A 88 -1.18 30.06 6.19
CA LEU A 88 -1.64 28.70 6.05
C LEU A 88 -2.51 28.28 7.23
N SER A 89 -3.49 27.42 6.97
CA SER A 89 -4.28 26.77 8.02
C SER A 89 -3.45 25.67 8.68
N VAL A 90 -3.09 25.84 9.95
CA VAL A 90 -2.36 24.85 10.73
C VAL A 90 -3.15 24.46 11.96
N VAL A 91 -3.29 23.16 12.20
CA VAL A 91 -3.92 22.59 13.38
C VAL A 91 -2.94 21.66 14.06
N ILE A 92 -2.85 21.71 15.39
CA ILE A 92 -2.07 20.78 16.20
C ILE A 92 -3.06 19.87 16.92
N GLU A 93 -3.02 18.58 16.58
CA GLU A 93 -3.77 17.53 17.25
C GLU A 93 -2.80 16.71 18.11
N ARG A 94 -3.22 16.32 19.31
CA ARG A 94 -2.36 15.63 20.26
C ARG A 94 -2.98 14.37 20.80
N GLN A 95 -2.17 13.30 20.89
CA GLN A 95 -2.50 12.08 21.63
C GLN A 95 -1.64 11.96 22.89
N GLY A 96 -1.98 11.03 23.79
CA GLY A 96 -1.18 10.76 24.99
C GLY A 96 0.12 10.06 24.62
N ASP A 97 1.18 10.30 25.40
CA ASP A 97 2.44 9.55 25.26
C ASP A 97 2.24 8.10 25.74
N GLU A 98 2.33 7.18 24.81
CA GLU A 98 2.34 5.73 25.04
C GLU A 98 3.56 5.09 24.34
N GLY A 99 4.64 5.84 24.20
CA GLY A 99 5.85 5.48 23.47
C GLY A 99 5.75 5.80 21.98
N PHE A 100 6.66 5.26 21.18
CA PHE A 100 6.76 5.57 19.76
C PHE A 100 5.61 4.96 18.96
N ARG A 101 4.63 5.78 18.57
CA ARG A 101 3.40 5.36 17.87
C ARG A 101 3.15 6.13 16.58
N LEU A 102 4.14 6.12 15.70
CA LEU A 102 4.13 6.87 14.43
C LEU A 102 2.90 6.57 13.56
N ALA A 103 2.45 5.30 13.49
CA ALA A 103 1.25 4.91 12.77
C ALA A 103 -0.01 5.59 13.33
N ALA A 104 -0.18 5.59 14.66
CA ALA A 104 -1.30 6.22 15.34
C ALA A 104 -1.28 7.74 15.18
N ALA A 105 -0.11 8.38 15.30
CA ALA A 105 0.03 9.83 15.08
C ALA A 105 -0.35 10.22 13.65
N ARG A 106 0.08 9.47 12.63
CA ARG A 106 -0.32 9.71 11.24
C ARG A 106 -1.83 9.53 11.04
N ASN A 107 -2.43 8.50 11.63
CA ASN A 107 -3.88 8.28 11.57
C ASN A 107 -4.65 9.39 12.29
N LEU A 108 -4.17 9.85 13.45
CA LEU A 108 -4.75 10.99 14.18
C LEU A 108 -4.85 12.22 13.26
N GLY A 109 -3.74 12.57 12.58
CA GLY A 109 -3.72 13.66 11.62
C GLY A 109 -4.65 13.39 10.42
N ALA A 110 -4.70 12.16 9.91
CA ALA A 110 -5.57 11.79 8.79
C ALA A 110 -7.06 11.84 9.14
N HIS A 111 -7.44 11.54 10.38
CA HIS A 111 -8.83 11.69 10.85
C HIS A 111 -9.28 13.15 10.93
N LYS A 112 -8.35 14.07 11.19
CA LYS A 112 -8.63 15.50 11.23
C LYS A 112 -8.67 16.14 9.84
N ALA A 113 -8.02 15.53 8.88
CA ALA A 113 -7.86 16.02 7.51
C ALA A 113 -9.20 16.21 6.80
N ALA A 114 -9.38 17.35 6.14
CA ALA A 114 -10.53 17.68 5.28
C ALA A 114 -10.16 17.68 3.79
N GLY A 115 -8.89 17.52 3.45
CA GLY A 115 -8.40 17.48 2.07
C GLY A 115 -8.75 16.19 1.34
N GLU A 116 -8.86 16.29 0.02
CA GLU A 116 -9.09 15.15 -0.87
C GLU A 116 -7.84 14.27 -1.03
N VAL A 117 -6.66 14.85 -0.75
CA VAL A 117 -5.35 14.19 -0.81
C VAL A 117 -4.65 14.36 0.53
N LEU A 118 -4.24 13.25 1.12
CA LEU A 118 -3.38 13.22 2.30
C LEU A 118 -1.93 13.17 1.85
N VAL A 119 -1.09 14.06 2.40
CA VAL A 119 0.33 14.11 2.11
C VAL A 119 1.08 14.01 3.43
N PHE A 120 1.78 12.91 3.65
CA PHE A 120 2.54 12.66 4.88
C PHE A 120 3.97 13.18 4.72
N LEU A 121 4.43 13.92 5.71
CA LEU A 121 5.77 14.49 5.77
C LEU A 121 6.30 14.34 7.21
N ASP A 122 7.45 13.71 7.40
CA ASP A 122 8.05 13.63 8.74
C ASP A 122 8.50 15.01 9.22
N SER A 123 8.44 15.22 10.54
CA SER A 123 8.69 16.51 11.20
C SER A 123 10.15 16.98 11.14
N ASP A 124 11.05 16.18 10.58
CA ASP A 124 12.46 16.47 10.35
C ASP A 124 12.82 16.52 8.84
N MET A 125 11.81 16.56 7.98
CA MET A 125 11.98 16.66 6.53
C MET A 125 11.56 18.02 5.98
N VAL A 126 12.52 18.86 5.61
CA VAL A 126 12.27 20.17 5.02
C VAL A 126 11.97 20.02 3.53
N PRO A 127 10.75 20.37 3.07
CA PRO A 127 10.34 20.19 1.69
C PRO A 127 10.92 21.29 0.78
N GLU A 128 11.28 20.95 -0.45
CA GLU A 128 11.60 21.91 -1.49
C GLU A 128 10.34 22.66 -1.96
N ARG A 129 10.51 23.82 -2.60
CA ARG A 129 9.44 24.75 -2.95
C ARG A 129 8.32 24.14 -3.80
N GLU A 130 8.64 23.21 -4.70
CA GLU A 130 7.68 22.57 -5.60
C GLU A 130 7.17 21.22 -5.04
N TRP A 131 7.58 20.82 -3.84
CA TRP A 131 7.32 19.49 -3.27
C TRP A 131 5.82 19.13 -3.26
N LEU A 132 4.97 20.00 -2.72
CA LEU A 132 3.54 19.75 -2.67
C LEU A 132 2.90 19.80 -4.07
N PHE A 133 3.32 20.75 -4.89
CA PHE A 133 2.85 20.89 -6.27
C PHE A 133 3.07 19.60 -7.07
N GLU A 134 4.25 18.97 -6.91
CA GLU A 134 4.60 17.75 -7.62
C GLU A 134 3.81 16.52 -7.10
N HIS A 135 3.58 16.41 -5.79
CA HIS A 135 2.65 15.42 -5.26
C HIS A 135 1.25 15.59 -5.83
N MET A 136 0.73 16.82 -5.80
CA MET A 136 -0.63 17.12 -6.25
C MET A 136 -0.81 16.95 -7.75
N ARG A 137 0.25 17.13 -8.57
CA ARG A 137 0.24 16.83 -10.01
C ARG A 137 -0.20 15.40 -10.28
N LEU A 138 0.31 14.45 -9.49
CA LEU A 138 -0.05 13.04 -9.62
C LEU A 138 -1.54 12.82 -9.39
N HIS A 139 -2.08 13.38 -8.31
CA HIS A 139 -3.48 13.18 -7.90
C HIS A 139 -4.50 13.89 -8.79
N HIS A 140 -4.10 14.96 -9.50
CA HIS A 140 -4.94 15.59 -10.52
C HIS A 140 -5.09 14.73 -11.78
N ASN A 141 -4.21 13.76 -11.97
CA ASN A 141 -4.20 12.88 -13.12
C ASN A 141 -4.65 11.44 -12.80
N CYS A 142 -4.53 11.00 -11.55
CA CYS A 142 -4.96 9.68 -11.09
C CYS A 142 -5.47 9.76 -9.65
N PHE A 143 -6.67 9.25 -9.39
CA PHE A 143 -7.27 9.27 -8.06
C PHE A 143 -6.90 8.06 -7.19
N TRP A 144 -6.56 6.91 -7.81
CA TRP A 144 -6.23 5.65 -7.14
C TRP A 144 -4.74 5.38 -7.22
N VAL A 145 -3.98 6.21 -6.54
CA VAL A 145 -2.53 6.25 -6.62
C VAL A 145 -1.90 6.58 -5.26
N LEU A 146 -0.74 5.98 -5.02
CA LEU A 146 0.16 6.31 -3.92
C LEU A 146 1.44 6.88 -4.51
N GLY A 147 1.74 8.13 -4.22
CA GLY A 147 2.94 8.83 -4.66
C GLY A 147 4.05 8.75 -3.62
N CYS A 148 5.19 8.16 -4.00
CA CYS A 148 6.39 8.10 -3.17
C CYS A 148 7.30 9.27 -3.50
N GLY A 149 7.39 10.27 -2.63
CA GLY A 149 8.34 11.37 -2.75
C GLY A 149 9.78 10.91 -2.45
N PHE A 150 10.74 11.77 -2.73
CA PHE A 150 12.17 11.47 -2.55
C PHE A 150 12.75 12.28 -1.41
N ARG A 151 13.85 11.77 -0.85
CA ARG A 151 14.56 12.45 0.24
C ARG A 151 16.06 12.38 0.06
N ARG A 152 16.72 13.38 0.62
CA ARG A 152 18.15 13.43 0.85
C ARG A 152 18.41 13.59 2.33
N HIS A 153 19.40 12.88 2.83
CA HIS A 153 19.80 12.93 4.23
C HIS A 153 20.99 13.85 4.40
N VAL A 154 20.92 14.70 5.43
CA VAL A 154 22.01 15.59 5.85
C VAL A 154 22.32 15.32 7.32
N GLU A 155 23.58 14.99 7.63
CA GLU A 155 24.01 14.69 8.97
C GLU A 155 24.42 15.95 9.75
N GLY A 156 24.19 15.89 11.07
CA GLY A 156 24.87 16.75 12.06
C GLY A 156 24.53 18.25 12.01
N ARG A 157 23.58 18.69 11.18
CA ARG A 157 23.22 20.10 11.04
C ARG A 157 21.90 20.41 11.72
N SER A 158 21.88 21.48 12.50
CA SER A 158 20.64 22.10 12.98
C SER A 158 20.28 23.25 12.04
N ILE A 159 19.05 23.30 11.58
CA ILE A 159 18.47 24.40 10.81
C ILE A 159 17.24 24.95 11.53
N THR A 160 16.99 26.23 11.30
CA THR A 160 15.91 26.95 11.96
C THR A 160 14.88 27.47 10.93
N TRP A 161 13.76 27.95 11.42
CA TRP A 161 12.79 28.71 10.62
C TRP A 161 13.47 29.81 9.78
N SER A 162 14.32 30.64 10.41
CA SER A 162 14.94 31.78 9.75
C SER A 162 15.93 31.38 8.63
N ASP A 163 16.60 30.23 8.79
CA ASP A 163 17.47 29.70 7.74
C ASP A 163 16.68 29.35 6.49
N VAL A 164 15.55 28.65 6.67
CA VAL A 164 14.68 28.23 5.58
C VAL A 164 13.94 29.43 4.98
N GLU A 165 13.45 30.35 5.81
CA GLU A 165 12.77 31.57 5.37
C GLU A 165 13.69 32.44 4.51
N GLY A 166 14.97 32.59 4.90
CA GLY A 166 15.96 33.43 4.22
C GLY A 166 16.61 32.79 2.99
N ALA A 167 16.51 31.47 2.82
CA ALA A 167 17.12 30.79 1.68
C ALA A 167 16.26 30.95 0.41
N ASP A 168 16.90 31.17 -0.74
CA ASP A 168 16.19 31.12 -2.03
C ASP A 168 15.72 29.70 -2.35
N ARG A 169 16.57 28.71 -2.07
CA ARG A 169 16.31 27.30 -2.28
C ARG A 169 16.80 26.47 -1.10
N VAL A 170 16.01 25.51 -0.67
CA VAL A 170 16.36 24.58 0.42
C VAL A 170 17.70 23.86 0.19
N PRO A 171 18.04 23.37 -1.03
CA PRO A 171 19.36 22.78 -1.29
C PRO A 171 20.55 23.67 -0.97
N ASP A 172 20.41 24.99 -1.09
CA ASP A 172 21.51 25.95 -0.90
C ASP A 172 21.95 26.02 0.58
N LEU A 173 21.03 25.66 1.50
CA LEU A 173 21.32 25.53 2.94
C LEU A 173 22.34 24.45 3.25
N PHE A 174 22.44 23.45 2.41
CA PHE A 174 23.27 22.26 2.62
C PHE A 174 24.49 22.21 1.70
N SER A 175 24.86 23.37 1.13
CA SER A 175 26.05 23.47 0.29
C SER A 175 27.31 23.20 1.12
N GLY A 176 28.05 22.16 0.77
CA GLY A 176 29.24 21.71 1.46
C GLY A 176 29.03 20.65 2.56
N ASP A 177 27.79 20.29 2.85
CA ASP A 177 27.49 19.19 3.74
C ASP A 177 27.58 17.81 3.05
N GLU A 178 27.79 16.75 3.83
CA GLU A 178 27.71 15.39 3.29
C GLU A 178 26.25 15.04 3.06
N ILE A 179 25.90 14.74 1.80
CA ILE A 179 24.54 14.38 1.40
C ILE A 179 24.50 12.89 1.09
N ARG A 180 23.57 12.18 1.73
CA ARG A 180 23.31 10.75 1.47
C ARG A 180 21.95 10.56 0.85
N GLU A 181 21.88 9.68 -0.13
CA GLU A 181 20.63 9.28 -0.77
C GLU A 181 20.33 7.81 -0.42
N PRO A 182 19.06 7.44 -0.22
CA PRO A 182 18.67 6.05 0.08
C PRO A 182 18.83 5.18 -1.18
N ARG A 183 20.04 4.68 -1.43
CA ARG A 183 20.42 3.94 -2.64
C ARG A 183 19.45 2.81 -2.98
N PHE A 184 19.01 2.04 -1.98
CA PHE A 184 18.08 0.93 -2.22
C PHE A 184 16.74 1.38 -2.84
N ILE A 185 16.26 2.59 -2.54
CA ILE A 185 15.05 3.17 -3.16
C ILE A 185 15.33 3.59 -4.60
N LEU A 186 16.48 4.24 -4.82
CA LEU A 186 16.87 4.69 -6.16
C LEU A 186 17.08 3.52 -7.11
N ASP A 187 17.80 2.48 -6.65
CA ASP A 187 18.09 1.27 -7.41
C ASP A 187 16.81 0.51 -7.73
N TYR A 188 15.91 0.34 -6.74
CA TYR A 188 14.61 -0.29 -6.98
C TYR A 188 13.83 0.40 -8.09
N TRP A 189 13.69 1.73 -8.02
CA TRP A 189 12.95 2.47 -9.04
C TRP A 189 13.63 2.45 -10.41
N ALA A 190 14.96 2.41 -10.46
CA ALA A 190 15.70 2.24 -11.71
C ALA A 190 15.45 0.87 -12.35
N ASP A 191 15.52 -0.21 -11.57
CA ASP A 191 15.29 -1.58 -12.01
C ASP A 191 13.85 -1.82 -12.49
N HIS A 192 12.89 -1.10 -11.89
CA HIS A 192 11.47 -1.17 -12.23
C HIS A 192 11.01 -0.03 -13.18
N GLU A 193 11.97 0.69 -13.79
CA GLU A 193 11.71 1.72 -14.80
C GLU A 193 10.70 2.78 -14.31
N ASP A 194 10.87 3.26 -13.07
CA ASP A 194 9.96 4.21 -12.42
C ASP A 194 8.49 3.74 -12.37
N GLY A 195 8.27 2.46 -12.10
CA GLY A 195 6.95 1.86 -11.96
C GLY A 195 6.30 1.41 -13.28
N ARG A 196 7.02 1.48 -14.40
CA ARG A 196 6.55 0.90 -15.67
C ARG A 196 6.55 -0.63 -15.65
N LYS A 197 7.50 -1.22 -14.96
CA LYS A 197 7.49 -2.64 -14.62
C LYS A 197 6.77 -2.81 -13.29
N ASP A 198 5.64 -3.49 -13.32
CA ASP A 198 4.88 -3.81 -12.11
C ASP A 198 5.65 -4.80 -11.24
N SER A 199 5.54 -4.65 -9.93
CA SER A 199 6.24 -5.52 -9.00
C SER A 199 5.48 -5.64 -7.68
N SER A 200 5.23 -6.88 -7.27
CA SER A 200 4.62 -7.19 -5.98
C SER A 200 5.48 -6.75 -4.78
N SER A 201 6.75 -6.44 -5.01
CA SER A 201 7.69 -5.98 -3.97
C SER A 201 7.76 -4.46 -3.81
N VAL A 202 6.91 -3.68 -4.49
CA VAL A 202 6.89 -2.20 -4.44
C VAL A 202 6.68 -1.64 -3.03
N TRP A 203 6.08 -2.42 -2.13
CA TRP A 203 5.91 -2.08 -0.72
C TRP A 203 7.25 -1.79 -0.01
N ARG A 204 8.36 -2.37 -0.47
CA ARG A 204 9.69 -2.20 0.13
C ARG A 204 10.23 -0.78 0.02
N VAL A 205 9.75 -0.02 -0.96
CA VAL A 205 10.20 1.36 -1.23
C VAL A 205 9.14 2.41 -0.89
N THR A 206 8.04 2.01 -0.31
CA THR A 206 7.06 2.92 0.29
C THR A 206 7.67 3.54 1.54
N SER A 207 7.61 4.85 1.66
CA SER A 207 8.16 5.58 2.82
C SER A 207 7.15 6.59 3.35
N GLY A 208 6.68 6.36 4.57
CA GLY A 208 5.66 7.18 5.22
C GLY A 208 6.07 8.64 5.46
N GLY A 209 7.37 8.92 5.48
CA GLY A 209 7.87 10.29 5.72
C GLY A 209 7.82 11.22 4.52
N ASN A 210 7.52 10.72 3.32
CA ASN A 210 7.30 11.54 2.11
C ASN A 210 6.39 10.81 1.13
N LEU A 211 5.08 10.87 1.39
CA LEU A 211 4.08 10.03 0.76
C LEU A 211 2.81 10.83 0.47
N SER A 212 2.16 10.59 -0.65
CA SER A 212 0.84 11.15 -0.95
C SER A 212 -0.15 10.08 -1.40
N ILE A 213 -1.42 10.19 -0.97
CA ILE A 213 -2.49 9.26 -1.29
C ILE A 213 -3.83 9.99 -1.23
N SER A 214 -4.82 9.61 -2.07
CA SER A 214 -6.16 10.15 -1.88
C SER A 214 -6.77 9.67 -0.56
N ALA A 215 -7.51 10.53 0.14
CA ALA A 215 -8.18 10.18 1.39
C ALA A 215 -9.08 8.94 1.21
N GLU A 216 -9.73 8.81 0.05
CA GLU A 216 -10.55 7.67 -0.29
C GLU A 216 -9.75 6.36 -0.34
N ALA A 217 -8.59 6.34 -1.03
CA ALA A 217 -7.73 5.16 -1.12
C ALA A 217 -7.12 4.78 0.23
N PHE A 218 -6.73 5.79 1.02
CA PHE A 218 -6.18 5.60 2.36
C PHE A 218 -7.19 4.90 3.29
N TRP A 219 -8.41 5.42 3.35
CA TRP A 219 -9.44 4.83 4.22
C TRP A 219 -10.04 3.54 3.68
N ALA A 220 -9.97 3.30 2.36
CA ALA A 220 -10.38 2.02 1.78
C ALA A 220 -9.52 0.84 2.24
N VAL A 221 -8.29 1.10 2.71
CA VAL A 221 -7.41 0.08 3.31
C VAL A 221 -7.29 0.20 4.84
N GLY A 222 -8.07 1.10 5.47
CA GLY A 222 -8.09 1.28 6.93
C GLY A 222 -6.94 2.11 7.50
N GLY A 223 -6.24 2.92 6.70
CA GLY A 223 -5.15 3.76 7.16
C GLY A 223 -3.87 2.99 7.50
N PHE A 224 -3.01 3.58 8.32
CA PHE A 224 -1.85 2.89 8.89
C PHE A 224 -2.29 1.88 9.95
N ASP A 225 -1.61 0.76 10.04
CA ASP A 225 -1.89 -0.23 11.08
C ASP A 225 -1.18 0.15 12.38
N GLU A 226 -1.96 0.52 13.39
CA GLU A 226 -1.46 0.99 14.68
C GLU A 226 -0.82 -0.12 15.55
N ARG A 227 -0.87 -1.37 15.12
CA ARG A 227 -0.12 -2.48 15.75
C ARG A 227 1.38 -2.39 15.50
N PHE A 228 1.82 -1.60 14.53
CA PHE A 228 3.23 -1.24 14.39
C PHE A 228 3.60 -0.20 15.44
N CYS A 229 4.12 -0.69 16.56
CA CYS A 229 4.68 0.13 17.63
C CYS A 229 6.21 0.09 17.55
N GLY A 230 6.84 1.25 17.56
CA GLY A 230 8.27 1.39 17.32
C GLY A 230 8.61 1.79 15.90
N TRP A 231 9.86 1.67 15.51
CA TRP A 231 10.36 2.23 14.26
C TRP A 231 10.21 1.26 13.07
N GLY A 232 9.48 1.71 12.03
CA GLY A 232 9.42 1.14 10.69
C GLY A 232 8.39 0.01 10.51
N GLY A 233 8.04 -0.25 9.26
CA GLY A 233 7.16 -1.32 8.81
C GLY A 233 5.70 -0.88 8.55
N GLU A 234 5.21 0.16 9.21
CA GLU A 234 3.86 0.66 9.04
C GLU A 234 3.58 1.21 7.64
N ASP A 235 4.60 1.83 7.04
CA ASP A 235 4.57 2.38 5.69
C ASP A 235 4.67 1.26 4.63
N ASN A 236 5.49 0.25 4.89
CA ASN A 236 5.58 -0.92 4.04
C ASN A 236 4.26 -1.72 4.00
N ASP A 237 3.63 -1.91 5.16
CA ASP A 237 2.32 -2.55 5.28
C ASP A 237 1.24 -1.75 4.53
N LEU A 238 1.18 -0.42 4.72
CA LEU A 238 0.28 0.44 3.98
C LEU A 238 0.51 0.30 2.47
N GLY A 239 1.77 0.37 2.02
CA GLY A 239 2.15 0.23 0.63
C GLY A 239 1.67 -1.09 0.03
N TYR A 240 1.83 -2.20 0.75
CA TYR A 240 1.34 -3.51 0.33
C TYR A 240 -0.18 -3.54 0.20
N ARG A 241 -0.92 -3.10 1.23
CA ARG A 241 -2.38 -3.12 1.23
C ARG A 241 -2.96 -2.24 0.12
N VAL A 242 -2.42 -1.05 -0.08
CA VAL A 242 -2.83 -0.13 -1.14
C VAL A 242 -2.53 -0.72 -2.52
N TYR A 243 -1.34 -1.34 -2.69
CA TYR A 243 -0.97 -2.03 -3.92
C TYR A 243 -1.93 -3.18 -4.24
N GLN A 244 -2.25 -4.04 -3.27
CA GLN A 244 -3.18 -5.17 -3.47
C GLN A 244 -4.60 -4.71 -3.79
N ARG A 245 -5.01 -3.54 -3.32
CA ARG A 245 -6.29 -2.89 -3.70
C ARG A 245 -6.20 -2.16 -5.05
N GLY A 246 -5.22 -2.46 -5.86
CA GLY A 246 -5.10 -2.01 -7.23
C GLY A 246 -4.56 -0.61 -7.43
N ALA A 247 -4.16 0.09 -6.36
CA ALA A 247 -3.59 1.42 -6.53
C ALA A 247 -2.24 1.37 -7.27
N MET A 248 -2.00 2.38 -8.07
CA MET A 248 -0.71 2.57 -8.71
C MET A 248 0.26 3.17 -7.68
N VAL A 249 1.42 2.56 -7.49
CA VAL A 249 2.49 3.11 -6.63
C VAL A 249 3.54 3.75 -7.55
N VAL A 250 3.79 5.04 -7.34
CA VAL A 250 4.52 5.88 -8.32
C VAL A 250 5.62 6.67 -7.62
N PRO A 251 6.88 6.65 -8.12
CA PRO A 251 7.92 7.54 -7.64
C PRO A 251 7.69 8.97 -8.13
N VAL A 252 7.59 9.92 -7.21
CA VAL A 252 7.50 11.36 -7.50
C VAL A 252 8.88 11.99 -7.22
N ARG A 253 9.83 11.78 -8.14
CA ARG A 253 11.25 12.18 -7.95
C ARG A 253 11.43 13.67 -7.69
N THR A 254 10.54 14.49 -8.20
CA THR A 254 10.55 15.96 -8.05
C THR A 254 9.91 16.44 -6.73
N ALA A 255 9.19 15.58 -6.02
CA ALA A 255 8.71 15.87 -4.67
C ALA A 255 9.82 15.59 -3.65
N MET A 256 10.82 16.46 -3.63
CA MET A 256 12.04 16.30 -2.83
C MET A 256 11.91 16.96 -1.46
N ALA A 257 12.32 16.26 -0.42
CA ALA A 257 12.48 16.77 0.94
C ALA A 257 13.87 16.44 1.50
N TRP A 258 14.33 17.26 2.44
CA TRP A 258 15.66 17.16 3.06
C TRP A 258 15.53 16.71 4.50
N HIS A 259 15.94 15.47 4.78
CA HIS A 259 15.90 14.86 6.10
C HIS A 259 17.13 15.33 6.91
N VAL A 260 16.89 16.15 7.91
CA VAL A 260 17.91 16.83 8.70
C VAL A 260 18.11 16.10 10.04
N GLY A 261 19.38 15.93 10.45
CA GLY A 261 19.70 15.29 11.73
C GLY A 261 19.73 13.76 11.71
N TRP A 262 19.76 13.15 10.53
CA TRP A 262 19.90 11.71 10.37
C TRP A 262 21.25 11.24 10.97
N GLY A 263 21.26 10.12 11.71
CA GLY A 263 22.47 9.57 12.34
C GLY A 263 22.55 9.75 13.86
N THR A 264 21.58 10.44 14.47
CA THR A 264 21.56 10.68 15.94
C THR A 264 20.80 9.62 16.75
N TYR A 265 20.29 8.56 16.09
CA TYR A 265 19.47 7.55 16.74
C TYR A 265 20.30 6.38 17.30
N ASP A 266 19.82 5.78 18.39
CA ASP A 266 20.36 4.55 18.96
C ASP A 266 20.22 3.41 17.94
N SER A 267 21.35 2.96 17.38
CA SER A 267 21.38 1.96 16.32
C SER A 267 20.90 0.58 16.79
N GLU A 268 21.15 0.20 18.05
CA GLU A 268 20.76 -1.11 18.59
C GLU A 268 19.24 -1.17 18.84
N ALA A 269 18.67 -0.13 19.45
CA ALA A 269 17.21 -0.02 19.64
C ALA A 269 16.46 0.02 18.33
N MET A 270 17.02 0.69 17.31
CA MET A 270 16.45 0.71 15.96
C MET A 270 16.51 -0.65 15.28
N ASP A 271 17.59 -1.39 15.41
CA ASP A 271 17.75 -2.71 14.80
C ASP A 271 16.80 -3.74 15.43
N ASP A 272 16.58 -3.66 16.73
CA ASP A 272 15.57 -4.45 17.43
C ASP A 272 14.15 -4.10 16.99
N SER A 273 13.85 -2.82 16.81
CA SER A 273 12.57 -2.37 16.29
C SER A 273 12.33 -2.85 14.87
N ARG A 274 13.33 -2.72 13.98
CA ARG A 274 13.28 -3.23 12.61
C ARG A 274 13.04 -4.72 12.55
N ARG A 275 13.71 -5.50 13.44
CA ARG A 275 13.51 -6.94 13.50
C ARG A 275 12.06 -7.28 13.85
N ARG A 276 11.50 -6.67 14.92
CA ARG A 276 10.09 -6.86 15.30
C ARG A 276 9.13 -6.48 14.17
N SER A 277 9.34 -5.33 13.55
CA SER A 277 8.52 -4.87 12.42
C SER A 277 8.56 -5.85 11.25
N ARG A 278 9.72 -6.44 10.94
CA ARG A 278 9.84 -7.47 9.89
C ARG A 278 9.09 -8.76 10.24
N GLU A 279 9.03 -9.15 11.51
CA GLU A 279 8.22 -10.28 11.97
C GLU A 279 6.72 -9.98 11.82
N VAL A 280 6.28 -8.77 12.18
CA VAL A 280 4.89 -8.35 11.93
C VAL A 280 4.58 -8.32 10.44
N LEU A 281 5.45 -7.75 9.60
CA LEU A 281 5.28 -7.76 8.15
C LEU A 281 5.18 -9.19 7.59
N ALA A 282 5.96 -10.15 8.12
CA ALA A 282 5.92 -11.54 7.69
C ALA A 282 4.57 -12.24 7.96
N THR A 283 3.76 -11.73 8.88
CA THR A 283 2.38 -12.21 9.08
C THR A 283 1.39 -11.65 8.06
N ARG A 284 1.77 -10.61 7.32
CA ARG A 284 0.85 -9.79 6.51
C ARG A 284 1.21 -9.75 5.03
N ILE A 285 2.47 -9.92 4.72
CA ILE A 285 2.99 -9.87 3.35
C ILE A 285 3.59 -11.22 3.03
N PRO A 286 3.01 -11.99 2.11
CA PRO A 286 3.55 -13.27 1.67
C PRO A 286 4.77 -13.04 0.74
N ASP A 287 5.91 -12.70 1.32
CA ASP A 287 7.16 -12.43 0.60
C ASP A 287 8.30 -13.24 1.24
N GLY A 288 8.90 -14.15 0.45
CA GLY A 288 9.96 -15.06 0.90
C GLY A 288 11.23 -14.37 1.42
N SER A 289 11.38 -13.05 1.29
CA SER A 289 12.48 -12.29 1.89
C SER A 289 12.21 -11.85 3.33
N LEU A 290 10.99 -12.05 3.82
CA LEU A 290 10.62 -11.81 5.21
C LEU A 290 10.95 -13.02 6.08
N PRO A 291 11.08 -12.85 7.42
CA PRO A 291 11.42 -13.96 8.31
C PRO A 291 10.39 -15.09 8.27
N THR A 292 10.83 -16.33 8.31
CA THR A 292 9.95 -17.48 8.52
C THR A 292 9.54 -17.58 9.99
N LEU A 293 8.24 -17.64 10.25
CA LEU A 293 7.67 -17.58 11.60
C LEU A 293 7.47 -18.96 12.26
N GLY A 294 8.21 -19.99 11.83
CA GLY A 294 8.27 -21.27 12.53
C GLY A 294 6.93 -22.00 12.68
N GLY A 295 6.07 -21.97 11.67
CA GLY A 295 4.75 -22.63 11.69
C GLY A 295 3.57 -21.73 12.13
N ILE A 296 3.83 -20.46 12.46
CA ILE A 296 2.77 -19.45 12.61
C ILE A 296 2.21 -19.15 11.21
N GLN A 297 0.90 -19.28 11.05
CA GLN A 297 0.23 -18.98 9.78
C GLN A 297 0.17 -17.47 9.57
N PRO A 298 0.51 -16.97 8.36
CA PRO A 298 0.32 -15.58 8.00
C PRO A 298 -1.17 -15.18 8.09
N ILE A 299 -1.43 -13.94 8.47
CA ILE A 299 -2.78 -13.35 8.44
C ILE A 299 -3.25 -13.19 6.98
N VAL A 300 -2.33 -12.77 6.11
CA VAL A 300 -2.58 -12.67 4.66
C VAL A 300 -2.05 -13.93 3.99
N PRO A 301 -2.90 -14.76 3.38
CA PRO A 301 -2.49 -15.96 2.67
C PRO A 301 -1.87 -15.63 1.31
N GLU A 302 -1.09 -16.57 0.77
CA GLU A 302 -0.60 -16.48 -0.63
C GLU A 302 -1.71 -16.73 -1.64
N LEU A 303 -2.69 -17.56 -1.26
CA LEU A 303 -3.75 -18.04 -2.15
C LEU A 303 -5.11 -18.00 -1.45
N TRP A 304 -6.07 -17.36 -2.08
CA TRP A 304 -7.48 -17.44 -1.71
C TRP A 304 -8.24 -18.29 -2.71
N ILE A 305 -8.72 -19.47 -2.26
CA ILE A 305 -9.52 -20.40 -3.07
C ILE A 305 -10.99 -20.08 -2.87
N ARG A 306 -11.67 -19.72 -3.93
CA ARG A 306 -13.09 -19.36 -3.97
C ARG A 306 -13.88 -20.46 -4.67
N VAL A 307 -14.87 -21.02 -4.00
CA VAL A 307 -15.65 -22.15 -4.47
C VAL A 307 -17.13 -21.80 -4.49
N LEU A 308 -17.74 -21.81 -5.66
CA LEU A 308 -19.20 -21.78 -5.77
C LEU A 308 -19.75 -23.13 -5.31
N ALA A 309 -20.57 -23.12 -4.25
CA ALA A 309 -20.95 -24.32 -3.50
C ALA A 309 -22.44 -24.70 -3.62
N ASP A 310 -23.22 -23.99 -4.44
CA ASP A 310 -24.68 -24.17 -4.54
C ASP A 310 -25.09 -25.60 -4.91
N ASP A 311 -24.38 -26.25 -5.83
CA ASP A 311 -24.68 -27.59 -6.33
C ASP A 311 -23.78 -28.67 -5.70
N ARG A 312 -23.19 -28.43 -4.52
CA ARG A 312 -22.23 -29.32 -3.88
C ARG A 312 -22.81 -30.07 -2.72
N GLU A 313 -22.37 -31.31 -2.54
CA GLU A 313 -22.56 -32.06 -1.32
C GLU A 313 -21.51 -31.62 -0.27
N TYR A 314 -21.88 -31.77 1.01
CA TYR A 314 -20.95 -31.45 2.10
C TYR A 314 -19.62 -32.24 2.03
N SER A 315 -19.68 -33.51 1.59
CA SER A 315 -18.50 -34.37 1.39
C SER A 315 -17.47 -33.72 0.45
N ASP A 316 -17.94 -33.14 -0.66
CA ASP A 316 -17.08 -32.51 -1.67
C ASP A 316 -16.37 -31.26 -1.09
N LEU A 317 -17.08 -30.44 -0.31
CA LEU A 317 -16.53 -29.29 0.38
C LEU A 317 -15.46 -29.69 1.38
N LYS A 318 -15.68 -30.77 2.12
CA LYS A 318 -14.74 -31.33 3.08
C LYS A 318 -13.47 -31.84 2.39
N ASP A 319 -13.60 -32.60 1.30
CA ASP A 319 -12.47 -33.16 0.57
C ASP A 319 -11.61 -32.06 -0.03
N LEU A 320 -12.23 -31.01 -0.57
CA LEU A 320 -11.52 -29.83 -1.07
C LEU A 320 -10.79 -29.10 0.04
N ALA A 321 -11.44 -28.86 1.20
CA ALA A 321 -10.81 -28.21 2.32
C ALA A 321 -9.57 -28.98 2.80
N VAL A 322 -9.69 -30.31 2.96
CA VAL A 322 -8.59 -31.17 3.38
C VAL A 322 -7.45 -31.13 2.35
N SER A 323 -7.75 -31.26 1.06
CA SER A 323 -6.77 -31.24 -0.02
C SER A 323 -6.00 -29.93 -0.06
N ALA A 324 -6.70 -28.81 -0.13
CA ALA A 324 -6.10 -27.48 -0.30
C ALA A 324 -5.33 -27.01 0.95
N LEU A 325 -5.87 -27.24 2.15
CA LEU A 325 -5.22 -26.81 3.40
C LEU A 325 -4.07 -27.72 3.84
N SER A 326 -3.95 -28.91 3.24
CA SER A 326 -2.78 -29.81 3.43
C SER A 326 -1.63 -29.49 2.47
N ALA A 327 -1.84 -28.59 1.50
CA ALA A 327 -0.81 -28.11 0.60
C ALA A 327 0.25 -27.29 1.35
N GLY A 328 1.48 -27.22 0.80
CA GLY A 328 2.56 -26.41 1.38
C GLY A 328 2.32 -24.90 1.26
N THR A 329 1.52 -24.49 0.29
CA THR A 329 1.12 -23.09 0.06
C THR A 329 0.22 -22.59 1.20
N SER A 330 0.45 -21.37 1.67
CA SER A 330 -0.43 -20.69 2.61
C SER A 330 -1.75 -20.35 1.91
N ALA A 331 -2.77 -21.20 2.07
CA ALA A 331 -4.07 -21.07 1.43
C ALA A 331 -5.20 -20.88 2.43
N VAL A 332 -6.24 -20.16 1.99
CA VAL A 332 -7.55 -20.06 2.66
C VAL A 332 -8.65 -20.37 1.65
N ILE A 333 -9.82 -20.75 2.14
CA ILE A 333 -10.93 -21.19 1.30
C ILE A 333 -12.21 -20.45 1.69
N SER A 334 -12.92 -19.91 0.70
CA SER A 334 -14.33 -19.50 0.86
C SER A 334 -15.26 -20.44 0.10
N PHE A 335 -16.25 -20.97 0.80
CA PHE A 335 -17.40 -21.64 0.20
C PHE A 335 -18.52 -20.62 0.06
N GLU A 336 -18.85 -20.29 -1.18
CA GLU A 336 -19.79 -19.23 -1.53
C GLU A 336 -21.11 -19.85 -2.00
N PHE A 337 -22.20 -19.45 -1.37
CA PHE A 337 -23.55 -19.88 -1.68
C PHE A 337 -24.40 -18.69 -2.12
N SER A 338 -25.16 -18.85 -3.20
CA SER A 338 -26.11 -17.83 -3.67
C SER A 338 -27.29 -17.68 -2.71
N GLU A 339 -27.73 -18.80 -2.13
CA GLU A 339 -28.87 -18.87 -1.21
C GLU A 339 -28.54 -19.77 0.00
N PRO A 340 -29.15 -19.52 1.17
CA PRO A 340 -29.04 -20.42 2.34
C PRO A 340 -29.50 -21.85 2.02
N SER A 341 -28.70 -22.82 2.43
CA SER A 341 -29.01 -24.26 2.22
C SER A 341 -28.63 -25.12 3.45
N PRO A 342 -29.17 -26.33 3.59
CA PRO A 342 -28.76 -27.26 4.65
C PRO A 342 -27.26 -27.62 4.57
N VAL A 343 -26.70 -27.68 3.37
CA VAL A 343 -25.26 -27.90 3.14
C VAL A 343 -24.46 -26.73 3.68
N MET A 344 -24.88 -25.48 3.39
CA MET A 344 -24.25 -24.28 3.91
C MET A 344 -24.23 -24.26 5.44
N GLU A 345 -25.35 -24.57 6.11
CA GLU A 345 -25.42 -24.58 7.57
C GLU A 345 -24.56 -25.69 8.19
N THR A 346 -24.52 -26.87 7.57
CA THR A 346 -23.61 -27.94 7.98
C THR A 346 -22.14 -27.51 7.84
N ALA A 347 -21.76 -26.98 6.68
CA ALA A 347 -20.41 -26.51 6.42
C ALA A 347 -20.02 -25.40 7.40
N ARG A 348 -20.90 -24.42 7.63
CA ARG A 348 -20.65 -23.30 8.58
C ARG A 348 -20.39 -23.84 9.99
N THR A 349 -21.16 -24.83 10.43
CA THR A 349 -21.01 -25.43 11.77
C THR A 349 -19.70 -26.20 11.90
N VAL A 350 -19.38 -27.04 10.92
CA VAL A 350 -18.21 -27.93 10.99
C VAL A 350 -16.89 -27.15 10.78
N PHE A 351 -16.89 -26.21 9.87
CA PHE A 351 -15.67 -25.44 9.55
C PHE A 351 -15.45 -24.23 10.48
N ALA A 352 -16.37 -23.91 11.38
CA ALA A 352 -16.27 -22.77 12.30
C ALA A 352 -14.99 -22.76 13.17
N ALA A 353 -14.37 -23.93 13.37
CA ALA A 353 -13.16 -24.08 14.18
C ALA A 353 -11.86 -23.78 13.40
N ASP A 354 -11.90 -23.69 12.07
CA ASP A 354 -10.73 -23.41 11.24
C ASP A 354 -10.83 -22.01 10.63
N SER A 355 -10.03 -21.09 11.12
CA SER A 355 -10.01 -19.69 10.66
C SER A 355 -9.57 -19.51 9.20
N ARG A 356 -9.07 -20.57 8.56
CA ARG A 356 -8.71 -20.59 7.13
C ARG A 356 -9.91 -20.86 6.22
N ILE A 357 -11.09 -21.11 6.79
CA ILE A 357 -12.30 -21.45 6.03
C ILE A 357 -13.41 -20.44 6.35
N ALA A 358 -13.96 -19.81 5.32
CA ALA A 358 -15.17 -19.02 5.40
C ALA A 358 -16.33 -19.70 4.67
N VAL A 359 -17.55 -19.61 5.24
CA VAL A 359 -18.77 -20.15 4.64
C VAL A 359 -19.85 -19.08 4.66
N GLY A 360 -20.35 -18.68 3.50
CA GLY A 360 -21.34 -17.61 3.44
C GLY A 360 -21.82 -17.29 2.03
N GLY A 361 -22.26 -16.05 1.84
CA GLY A 361 -22.62 -15.50 0.53
C GLY A 361 -21.41 -15.22 -0.37
N PRO A 362 -21.63 -14.59 -1.55
CA PRO A 362 -20.58 -14.32 -2.54
C PRO A 362 -19.38 -13.48 -2.05
N ASP A 363 -19.52 -12.83 -0.90
CA ASP A 363 -18.47 -12.00 -0.27
C ASP A 363 -17.84 -12.69 0.95
N ALA A 364 -18.04 -14.01 1.14
CA ALA A 364 -17.44 -14.74 2.25
C ALA A 364 -15.90 -14.65 2.22
N GLY A 365 -15.31 -14.20 3.33
CA GLY A 365 -13.86 -14.02 3.45
C GLY A 365 -13.29 -12.76 2.77
N LEU A 366 -14.10 -11.92 2.11
CA LEU A 366 -13.63 -10.78 1.35
C LEU A 366 -12.86 -9.76 2.20
N ASP A 367 -13.34 -9.47 3.41
CA ASP A 367 -12.71 -8.47 4.27
C ASP A 367 -11.38 -8.99 4.86
N ASP A 368 -11.30 -10.31 5.13
CA ASP A 368 -10.14 -10.94 5.75
C ASP A 368 -9.03 -11.24 4.73
N TRP A 369 -9.39 -11.65 3.49
CA TRP A 369 -8.45 -12.23 2.52
C TRP A 369 -8.29 -11.42 1.23
N ALA A 370 -8.89 -10.25 1.16
CA ALA A 370 -8.81 -9.36 -0.01
C ALA A 370 -7.38 -8.89 -0.35
N TYR A 371 -6.42 -9.14 0.53
CA TYR A 371 -5.01 -8.82 0.31
C TYR A 371 -4.17 -10.02 -0.16
N ALA A 372 -4.78 -11.22 -0.29
CA ALA A 372 -4.11 -12.36 -0.91
C ALA A 372 -3.71 -12.02 -2.35
N PRO A 373 -2.46 -12.26 -2.77
CA PRO A 373 -2.02 -11.88 -4.12
C PRO A 373 -2.74 -12.65 -5.22
N VAL A 374 -3.18 -13.87 -4.95
CA VAL A 374 -3.85 -14.74 -5.92
C VAL A 374 -5.21 -15.18 -5.42
N ALA A 375 -6.25 -15.02 -6.26
CA ALA A 375 -7.56 -15.61 -6.06
C ALA A 375 -7.80 -16.72 -7.10
N LEU A 376 -8.12 -17.94 -6.64
CA LEU A 376 -8.43 -19.10 -7.47
C LEU A 376 -9.92 -19.43 -7.39
N HIS A 377 -10.66 -19.18 -8.46
CA HIS A 377 -12.04 -19.63 -8.62
C HIS A 377 -12.04 -21.05 -9.19
N THR A 378 -12.56 -22.00 -8.43
CA THR A 378 -12.53 -23.42 -8.83
C THR A 378 -13.85 -24.14 -8.59
N ALA A 379 -14.11 -25.10 -9.49
CA ALA A 379 -15.15 -26.11 -9.32
C ALA A 379 -14.55 -27.48 -8.96
N GLU A 380 -13.24 -27.64 -8.91
CA GLU A 380 -12.60 -28.91 -8.56
C GLU A 380 -12.59 -29.15 -7.05
N THR A 381 -12.64 -30.43 -6.68
CA THR A 381 -12.70 -30.88 -5.28
C THR A 381 -11.34 -31.32 -4.75
N THR A 382 -10.36 -31.51 -5.59
CA THR A 382 -9.02 -31.97 -5.21
C THR A 382 -7.91 -31.20 -5.91
N TRP A 383 -6.89 -30.82 -5.16
CA TRP A 383 -5.71 -30.14 -5.66
C TRP A 383 -4.43 -30.73 -5.05
N GLU A 384 -3.42 -30.96 -5.87
CA GLU A 384 -2.09 -31.31 -5.35
C GLU A 384 -1.32 -30.06 -4.94
N SER A 385 -0.48 -30.15 -3.91
CA SER A 385 0.35 -29.04 -3.42
C SER A 385 1.16 -28.39 -4.56
N ALA A 386 1.81 -29.21 -5.38
CA ALA A 386 2.61 -28.72 -6.51
C ALA A 386 1.79 -27.92 -7.55
N GLN A 387 0.52 -28.21 -7.68
CA GLN A 387 -0.40 -27.47 -8.57
C GLN A 387 -0.71 -26.09 -8.00
N LEU A 388 -1.06 -25.99 -6.71
CA LEU A 388 -1.33 -24.74 -6.04
C LEU A 388 -0.06 -23.85 -5.98
N ASP A 389 1.10 -24.43 -5.64
CA ASP A 389 2.39 -23.72 -5.66
C ASP A 389 2.70 -23.18 -7.07
N GLY A 390 2.40 -23.96 -8.11
CA GLY A 390 2.56 -23.56 -9.50
C GLY A 390 1.68 -22.36 -9.90
N ILE A 391 0.45 -22.31 -9.38
CA ILE A 391 -0.48 -21.20 -9.59
C ILE A 391 0.04 -19.94 -8.90
N VAL A 392 0.38 -20.03 -7.61
CA VAL A 392 0.89 -18.89 -6.83
C VAL A 392 2.13 -18.30 -7.48
N ARG A 393 3.08 -19.14 -7.88
CA ARG A 393 4.30 -18.67 -8.53
C ARG A 393 4.05 -17.94 -9.84
N ARG A 394 3.18 -18.46 -10.70
CA ARG A 394 2.94 -17.88 -12.04
C ARG A 394 2.08 -16.63 -12.01
N VAL A 395 1.08 -16.60 -11.15
CA VAL A 395 0.16 -15.47 -11.03
C VAL A 395 0.66 -14.48 -9.98
N GLY A 396 1.04 -14.98 -8.78
CA GLY A 396 1.40 -14.13 -7.63
C GLY A 396 2.69 -13.34 -7.80
N GLU A 397 3.66 -13.85 -8.58
CA GLU A 397 4.89 -13.13 -8.91
C GLU A 397 4.68 -11.99 -9.94
N GLY A 398 3.43 -11.70 -10.31
CA GLY A 398 3.08 -10.61 -11.20
C GLY A 398 3.33 -10.90 -12.69
N ALA A 399 3.65 -12.15 -13.03
CA ALA A 399 3.92 -12.54 -14.40
C ALA A 399 2.65 -12.61 -15.27
N LEU A 400 1.50 -12.94 -14.66
CA LEU A 400 0.23 -13.13 -15.35
C LEU A 400 -0.92 -12.44 -14.61
N ALA A 401 -1.80 -11.80 -15.37
CA ALA A 401 -3.06 -11.29 -14.84
C ALA A 401 -4.03 -12.42 -14.50
N GLN A 402 -4.06 -13.44 -15.35
CA GLN A 402 -4.99 -14.54 -15.24
C GLN A 402 -4.38 -15.82 -15.81
N MET A 403 -4.70 -16.93 -15.18
CA MET A 403 -4.40 -18.27 -15.69
C MET A 403 -5.66 -19.12 -15.66
N THR A 404 -6.01 -19.74 -16.77
CA THR A 404 -7.12 -20.70 -16.85
C THR A 404 -6.54 -22.12 -16.83
N VAL A 405 -6.99 -22.91 -15.86
CA VAL A 405 -6.63 -24.32 -15.72
C VAL A 405 -7.75 -25.18 -16.28
N HIS A 406 -7.42 -26.05 -17.24
CA HIS A 406 -8.34 -27.03 -17.82
C HIS A 406 -8.14 -28.37 -17.11
N HIS A 407 -9.21 -28.93 -16.57
CA HIS A 407 -9.22 -30.19 -15.84
C HIS A 407 -9.62 -31.35 -16.72
N GLU A 408 -9.21 -32.56 -16.36
CA GLU A 408 -9.61 -33.79 -17.07
C GLU A 408 -11.12 -34.04 -17.02
N SER A 409 -11.78 -33.55 -15.98
CA SER A 409 -13.25 -33.54 -15.84
C SER A 409 -13.96 -32.71 -16.92
N GLY A 410 -13.24 -31.88 -17.68
CA GLY A 410 -13.78 -30.92 -18.62
C GLY A 410 -14.13 -29.57 -17.97
N SER A 411 -14.03 -29.46 -16.67
CA SER A 411 -14.24 -28.19 -15.95
C SER A 411 -13.05 -27.22 -16.12
N ARG A 412 -13.22 -26.00 -15.64
CA ARG A 412 -12.20 -24.94 -15.68
C ARG A 412 -12.09 -24.28 -14.32
N SER A 413 -10.87 -23.99 -13.94
CA SER A 413 -10.57 -23.11 -12.81
C SER A 413 -9.84 -21.88 -13.32
N THR A 414 -10.05 -20.73 -12.70
CA THR A 414 -9.43 -19.48 -13.10
C THR A 414 -8.70 -18.88 -11.90
N ALA A 415 -7.38 -18.81 -11.99
CA ALA A 415 -6.56 -18.07 -11.06
C ALA A 415 -6.34 -16.65 -11.58
N THR A 416 -6.53 -15.66 -10.74
CA THR A 416 -6.40 -14.24 -11.08
C THR A 416 -5.49 -13.51 -10.10
N LEU A 417 -4.73 -12.56 -10.61
CA LEU A 417 -4.02 -11.63 -9.78
C LEU A 417 -5.03 -10.68 -9.12
N THR A 418 -5.13 -10.71 -7.80
CA THR A 418 -6.12 -9.94 -7.03
C THR A 418 -6.04 -8.45 -7.36
N ARG A 419 -4.82 -7.91 -7.42
CA ARG A 419 -4.57 -6.52 -7.82
C ARG A 419 -5.21 -6.16 -9.18
N MET A 420 -5.17 -7.04 -10.17
CA MET A 420 -5.79 -6.81 -11.48
C MET A 420 -7.30 -6.68 -11.36
N VAL A 421 -7.93 -7.58 -10.61
CA VAL A 421 -9.39 -7.54 -10.35
C VAL A 421 -9.77 -6.22 -9.68
N GLU A 422 -8.99 -5.79 -8.68
CA GLU A 422 -9.21 -4.51 -8.01
C GLU A 422 -9.02 -3.31 -8.95
N GLN A 423 -8.03 -3.31 -9.83
CA GLN A 423 -7.85 -2.23 -10.82
C GLN A 423 -9.04 -2.11 -11.78
N VAL A 424 -9.62 -3.23 -12.20
CA VAL A 424 -10.85 -3.24 -13.00
C VAL A 424 -12.04 -2.77 -12.15
N ARG A 425 -12.18 -3.28 -10.93
CA ARG A 425 -13.27 -2.91 -10.00
C ARG A 425 -13.31 -1.41 -9.70
N VAL A 426 -12.18 -0.79 -9.45
CA VAL A 426 -12.08 0.66 -9.19
C VAL A 426 -12.06 1.49 -10.47
N GLY A 427 -12.11 0.87 -11.64
CA GLY A 427 -12.22 1.53 -12.95
C GLY A 427 -10.92 2.15 -13.44
N LEU A 428 -9.77 1.72 -12.96
CA LEU A 428 -8.46 2.12 -13.49
C LEU A 428 -8.15 1.47 -14.84
N LEU A 429 -8.58 0.21 -15.03
CA LEU A 429 -8.37 -0.56 -16.25
C LEU A 429 -9.69 -1.13 -16.76
N GLU A 430 -9.83 -1.29 -18.06
CA GLU A 430 -10.78 -2.23 -18.64
C GLU A 430 -10.17 -3.64 -18.55
N GLU A 431 -11.00 -4.68 -18.43
CA GLU A 431 -10.53 -6.06 -18.28
C GLU A 431 -9.59 -6.48 -19.43
N SER A 432 -9.93 -6.10 -20.67
CA SER A 432 -9.10 -6.37 -21.84
C SER A 432 -7.73 -5.70 -21.80
N ASP A 433 -7.62 -4.53 -21.18
CA ASP A 433 -6.35 -3.81 -20.98
C ASP A 433 -5.52 -4.44 -19.88
N ALA A 434 -6.18 -4.91 -18.81
CA ALA A 434 -5.53 -5.65 -17.72
C ALA A 434 -4.89 -6.95 -18.25
N LEU A 435 -5.63 -7.73 -19.04
CA LEU A 435 -5.12 -8.96 -19.67
C LEU A 435 -3.96 -8.69 -20.63
N ARG A 436 -4.02 -7.60 -21.40
CA ARG A 436 -2.90 -7.19 -22.27
C ARG A 436 -1.67 -6.77 -21.47
N ARG A 437 -1.85 -6.07 -20.37
CA ARG A 437 -0.75 -5.56 -19.56
C ARG A 437 -0.02 -6.66 -18.80
N PHE A 438 -0.76 -7.58 -18.18
CA PHE A 438 -0.22 -8.59 -17.29
C PHE A 438 -0.11 -9.98 -17.93
N GLY A 439 -0.72 -10.18 -19.09
CA GLY A 439 -0.73 -11.47 -19.78
C GLY A 439 -1.83 -12.43 -19.31
N HIS A 440 -2.04 -13.44 -20.10
CA HIS A 440 -3.00 -14.52 -19.84
C HIS A 440 -2.43 -15.86 -20.33
N GLU A 441 -2.58 -16.91 -19.53
CA GLU A 441 -2.12 -18.26 -19.87
C GLU A 441 -3.25 -19.28 -19.73
N HIS A 442 -3.31 -20.23 -20.68
CA HIS A 442 -4.12 -21.43 -20.58
C HIS A 442 -3.22 -22.64 -20.33
N VAL A 443 -3.48 -23.38 -19.28
CA VAL A 443 -2.71 -24.55 -18.90
C VAL A 443 -3.60 -25.76 -18.61
N SER A 444 -3.09 -26.96 -18.81
CA SER A 444 -3.75 -28.16 -18.30
C SER A 444 -3.34 -28.40 -16.84
N GLN A 445 -4.23 -29.00 -16.04
CA GLN A 445 -3.94 -29.37 -14.65
C GLN A 445 -2.66 -30.21 -14.52
N HIS A 446 -2.45 -31.16 -15.44
CA HIS A 446 -1.24 -31.99 -15.51
C HIS A 446 0.05 -31.20 -15.70
N SER A 447 0.01 -30.09 -16.46
CA SER A 447 1.20 -29.29 -16.74
C SER A 447 1.64 -28.41 -15.57
N LEU A 448 0.76 -28.16 -14.59
CA LEU A 448 1.10 -27.38 -13.39
C LEU A 448 2.08 -28.11 -12.48
N GLY A 449 1.91 -29.44 -12.32
CA GLY A 449 2.79 -30.26 -11.46
C GLY A 449 4.09 -30.71 -12.14
N SER A 450 4.13 -30.83 -13.46
CA SER A 450 5.25 -31.42 -14.18
C SER A 450 6.42 -30.49 -14.47
N ARG A 451 6.25 -29.18 -14.43
CA ARG A 451 7.31 -28.18 -14.68
C ARG A 451 8.07 -27.73 -13.43
N LEU A 452 7.84 -28.39 -12.29
CA LEU A 452 8.48 -28.09 -11.01
C LEU A 452 9.61 -29.08 -10.65
N ARG A 453 10.04 -29.94 -11.60
CA ARG A 453 11.19 -30.85 -11.44
C ARG A 453 12.41 -30.35 -12.18
#